data_f5b5ea85ab4dbaaf029cd908a3e7a92b
#
_entry.id   f5b5ea85ab4dbaaf029cd908a3e7a92b
#
_cell.length_a   1.000
_cell.length_b   1.000
_cell.length_c   1.000
_cell.angle_alpha   90.00
_cell.angle_beta   90.00
_cell.angle_gamma   90.00
#
_symmetry.space_group_name_H-M   'P 1'
#
loop_
_entity.id
_entity.type
_entity.pdbx_description
1 polymer ?
#
loop_
_entity_poly.entity_id
_entity_poly.type
_entity_poly.pdbx_seq_one_letter_code
_entity_poly.pdbx_strand_id
1 'polypeptide(L)'
;MIVLVTGGSGCGKSTWAEKLMDNLQYDRRFYIATMQVYDEESRQRVARHRAQRADKNFVTIECEKDLDSVKIPEGSAVLLEDLVNLTANEMFDNGDVTRIIPAIRRLAARCSWLVMVTNDLFSDGEEYSPSVQEYLCCLAAVNREAAEMADSVIEVVYSIPVAVKGDLPCVSSDPF
;
A
#
# COMPACT_ATOMS: atom_id res chain seq x y z
N MET A 1 9.05 8.25 -9.29
CA MET A 1 8.69 6.85 -9.59
C MET A 1 7.53 6.42 -8.71
N ILE A 2 6.45 5.96 -9.31
CA ILE A 2 5.25 5.47 -8.60
C ILE A 2 5.07 4.00 -8.95
N VAL A 3 5.01 3.13 -7.93
CA VAL A 3 4.83 1.68 -8.10
C VAL A 3 3.59 1.24 -7.34
N LEU A 4 2.69 0.53 -8.01
CA LEU A 4 1.56 -0.15 -7.37
C LEU A 4 1.87 -1.65 -7.28
N VAL A 5 1.76 -2.20 -6.07
CA VAL A 5 1.96 -3.63 -5.80
C VAL A 5 0.63 -4.25 -5.42
N THR A 6 0.21 -5.25 -6.16
CA THR A 6 -1.05 -5.97 -5.95
C THR A 6 -0.84 -7.47 -5.80
N GLY A 7 -1.88 -8.20 -5.45
CA GLY A 7 -1.90 -9.67 -5.33
C GLY A 7 -2.78 -10.15 -4.20
N GLY A 8 -3.05 -11.44 -4.15
CA GLY A 8 -3.91 -12.05 -3.14
C GLY A 8 -3.38 -11.97 -1.71
N SER A 9 -4.23 -12.31 -0.75
CA SER A 9 -3.82 -12.36 0.67
C SER A 9 -2.69 -13.38 0.87
N GLY A 10 -1.64 -13.00 1.61
CA GLY A 10 -0.52 -13.90 1.92
C GLY A 10 0.42 -14.22 0.74
N CYS A 11 0.27 -13.59 -0.42
CA CYS A 11 1.08 -13.86 -1.61
C CYS A 11 2.53 -13.34 -1.54
N GLY A 12 2.90 -12.56 -0.50
CA GLY A 12 4.24 -12.00 -0.34
C GLY A 12 4.41 -10.55 -0.84
N LYS A 13 3.33 -9.87 -1.25
CA LYS A 13 3.38 -8.49 -1.79
C LYS A 13 4.01 -7.47 -0.85
N SER A 14 3.65 -7.47 0.44
CA SER A 14 4.22 -6.55 1.44
C SER A 14 5.72 -6.79 1.60
N THR A 15 6.13 -8.06 1.68
CA THR A 15 7.55 -8.43 1.76
C THR A 15 8.33 -7.98 0.53
N TRP A 16 7.74 -8.12 -0.66
CA TRP A 16 8.36 -7.67 -1.89
C TRP A 16 8.47 -6.14 -1.94
N ALA A 17 7.40 -5.42 -1.56
CA ALA A 17 7.39 -3.96 -1.51
C ALA A 17 8.44 -3.42 -0.52
N GLU A 18 8.57 -4.03 0.66
CA GLU A 18 9.60 -3.70 1.64
C GLU A 18 11.01 -3.96 1.09
N LYS A 19 11.25 -5.11 0.43
CA LYS A 19 12.54 -5.41 -0.22
C LYS A 19 12.87 -4.39 -1.31
N LEU A 20 11.88 -3.97 -2.13
CA LEU A 20 12.07 -2.91 -3.10
C LEU A 20 12.56 -1.63 -2.41
N MET A 21 11.89 -1.22 -1.34
CA MET A 21 12.27 -0.04 -0.57
C MET A 21 13.65 -0.15 0.07
N ASP A 22 14.06 -1.35 0.51
CA ASP A 22 15.38 -1.60 1.11
C ASP A 22 16.51 -1.42 0.09
N ASN A 23 16.25 -1.74 -1.18
CA ASN A 23 17.23 -1.55 -2.26
C ASN A 23 17.39 -0.10 -2.72
N LEU A 24 16.45 0.78 -2.34
CA LEU A 24 16.56 2.19 -2.62
C LEU A 24 17.56 2.84 -1.66
N GLN A 25 18.58 3.51 -2.20
CA GLN A 25 19.61 4.21 -1.41
C GLN A 25 19.07 5.55 -0.88
N TYR A 26 18.19 5.48 0.11
CA TYR A 26 17.66 6.64 0.81
C TYR A 26 17.98 6.56 2.31
N ASP A 27 18.49 7.66 2.86
CA ASP A 27 18.81 7.76 4.29
C ASP A 27 17.57 7.62 5.18
N ARG A 28 16.41 8.08 4.68
CA ARG A 28 15.12 7.99 5.37
C ARG A 28 14.06 7.46 4.44
N ARG A 29 13.47 6.35 4.85
CA ARG A 29 12.33 5.72 4.20
C ARG A 29 11.13 5.82 5.13
N PHE A 30 10.00 6.23 4.60
CA PHE A 30 8.76 6.40 5.34
C PHE A 30 7.83 5.23 5.05
N TYR A 31 7.24 4.69 6.10
CA TYR A 31 6.20 3.69 6.01
C TYR A 31 4.91 4.28 6.56
N ILE A 32 3.91 4.45 5.71
CA ILE A 32 2.59 4.93 6.09
C ILE A 32 1.72 3.70 6.35
N ALA A 33 1.37 3.47 7.64
CA ALA A 33 0.55 2.37 8.08
C ALA A 33 -0.90 2.81 8.17
N THR A 34 -1.78 2.16 7.41
CA THR A 34 -3.22 2.50 7.36
C THR A 34 -4.10 1.56 8.19
N MET A 35 -3.53 0.48 8.72
CA MET A 35 -4.28 -0.52 9.48
C MET A 35 -4.73 0.02 10.83
N GLN A 36 -6.03 0.02 11.08
CA GLN A 36 -6.62 0.25 12.40
C GLN A 36 -6.53 -0.99 13.29
N VAL A 37 -6.42 -0.76 14.60
CA VAL A 37 -6.37 -1.82 15.60
C VAL A 37 -7.73 -1.89 16.31
N TYR A 38 -8.58 -2.81 15.89
CA TYR A 38 -9.91 -3.00 16.49
C TYR A 38 -9.94 -4.09 17.55
N ASP A 39 -9.07 -5.11 17.43
CA ASP A 39 -9.07 -6.30 18.26
C ASP A 39 -7.65 -6.82 18.54
N GLU A 40 -7.55 -7.91 19.30
CA GLU A 40 -6.27 -8.52 19.65
C GLU A 40 -5.58 -9.14 18.44
N GLU A 41 -6.35 -9.64 17.45
CA GLU A 41 -5.78 -10.21 16.22
C GLU A 41 -5.11 -9.13 15.38
N SER A 42 -5.79 -7.99 15.16
CA SER A 42 -5.21 -6.84 14.45
C SER A 42 -4.00 -6.27 15.18
N ARG A 43 -4.03 -6.24 16.53
CA ARG A 43 -2.87 -5.83 17.36
C ARG A 43 -1.67 -6.74 17.14
N GLN A 44 -1.88 -8.06 17.14
CA GLN A 44 -0.80 -9.03 16.87
C GLN A 44 -0.27 -8.93 15.45
N ARG A 45 -1.13 -8.63 14.47
CA ARG A 45 -0.74 -8.40 13.08
C ARG A 45 0.14 -7.16 12.95
N VAL A 46 -0.27 -6.03 13.53
CA VAL A 46 0.53 -4.79 13.57
C VAL A 46 1.87 -5.04 14.30
N ALA A 47 1.85 -5.72 15.44
CA ALA A 47 3.09 -6.01 16.18
C ALA A 47 4.07 -6.87 15.35
N ARG A 48 3.56 -7.87 14.63
CA ARG A 48 4.35 -8.72 13.72
C ARG A 48 4.95 -7.89 12.58
N HIS A 49 4.16 -7.03 11.92
CA HIS A 49 4.65 -6.14 10.87
C HIS A 49 5.67 -5.13 11.38
N ARG A 50 5.48 -4.59 12.59
CA ARG A 50 6.48 -3.70 13.23
C ARG A 50 7.79 -4.43 13.53
N ALA A 51 7.73 -5.65 14.05
CA ALA A 51 8.91 -6.46 14.34
C ALA A 51 9.69 -6.81 13.06
N GLN A 52 9.00 -7.13 11.97
CA GLN A 52 9.62 -7.42 10.66
C GLN A 52 10.35 -6.21 10.06
N ARG A 53 9.96 -4.99 10.47
CA ARG A 53 10.55 -3.73 9.98
C ARG A 53 11.56 -3.10 10.92
N ALA A 54 11.73 -3.63 12.14
CA ALA A 54 12.58 -3.03 13.16
C ALA A 54 14.02 -2.77 12.69
N ASP A 55 14.55 -3.64 11.82
CA ASP A 55 15.91 -3.55 11.29
C ASP A 55 16.01 -2.84 9.93
N LYS A 56 14.89 -2.33 9.38
CA LYS A 56 14.82 -1.81 8.00
C LYS A 56 14.89 -0.28 7.87
N ASN A 57 15.23 0.45 8.93
CA ASN A 57 15.35 1.92 8.93
C ASN A 57 14.14 2.69 8.38
N PHE A 58 12.91 2.19 8.60
CA PHE A 58 11.70 2.91 8.31
C PHE A 58 11.30 3.87 9.42
N VAL A 59 10.92 5.09 9.04
CA VAL A 59 10.14 5.98 9.89
C VAL A 59 8.66 5.64 9.69
N THR A 60 8.05 4.96 10.66
CA THR A 60 6.62 4.60 10.58
C THR A 60 5.75 5.79 10.96
N ILE A 61 4.75 6.08 10.13
CA ILE A 61 3.70 7.06 10.35
C ILE A 61 2.38 6.29 10.35
N GLU A 62 1.69 6.29 11.49
CA GLU A 62 0.34 5.72 11.58
C GLU A 62 -0.62 6.75 10.97
N CYS A 63 -1.33 6.36 9.92
CA CYS A 63 -2.27 7.19 9.19
C CYS A 63 -3.45 6.36 8.72
N GLU A 64 -4.39 6.17 9.60
CA GLU A 64 -5.59 5.37 9.33
C GLU A 64 -6.51 6.03 8.30
N LYS A 65 -6.60 7.37 8.33
CA LYS A 65 -7.41 8.23 7.46
C LYS A 65 -6.70 9.55 7.19
N ASP A 66 -7.29 10.36 6.31
CA ASP A 66 -6.82 11.72 6.00
C ASP A 66 -5.32 11.74 5.63
N LEU A 67 -5.00 11.04 4.54
CA LEU A 67 -3.62 10.94 4.03
C LEU A 67 -2.97 12.33 3.81
N ASP A 68 -3.75 13.39 3.64
CA ASP A 68 -3.26 14.77 3.55
C ASP A 68 -2.61 15.27 4.84
N SER A 69 -2.94 14.69 5.99
CA SER A 69 -2.32 15.03 7.27
C SER A 69 -0.85 14.60 7.37
N VAL A 70 -0.42 13.66 6.53
CA VAL A 70 0.93 13.11 6.53
C VAL A 70 1.94 14.15 6.05
N LYS A 71 2.94 14.41 6.89
CA LYS A 71 4.03 15.35 6.57
C LYS A 71 5.34 14.58 6.45
N ILE A 72 5.87 14.58 5.24
CA ILE A 72 7.17 14.01 4.92
C ILE A 72 8.05 15.05 4.22
N PRO A 73 9.39 14.98 4.35
CA PRO A 73 10.30 15.80 3.55
C PRO A 73 10.13 15.54 2.06
N GLU A 74 10.38 16.59 1.26
CA GLU A 74 10.43 16.41 -0.21
C GLU A 74 11.55 15.47 -0.61
N GLY A 75 11.32 14.73 -1.71
CA GLY A 75 12.27 13.77 -2.24
C GLY A 75 12.37 12.47 -1.46
N SER A 76 11.49 12.24 -0.48
CA SER A 76 11.47 10.99 0.32
C SER A 76 11.08 9.77 -0.51
N ALA A 77 11.50 8.59 -0.04
CA ALA A 77 10.95 7.31 -0.47
C ALA A 77 9.87 6.85 0.52
N VAL A 78 8.68 6.52 0.00
CA VAL A 78 7.48 6.23 0.80
C VAL A 78 6.87 4.89 0.40
N LEU A 79 6.55 4.07 1.38
CA LEU A 79 5.71 2.89 1.25
C LEU A 79 4.37 3.14 1.95
N LEU A 80 3.28 3.12 1.18
CA LEU A 80 1.90 3.22 1.68
C LEU A 80 1.28 1.83 1.75
N GLU A 81 1.02 1.35 2.95
CA GLU A 81 0.43 0.02 3.20
C GLU A 81 -0.76 0.11 4.15
N ASP A 82 -1.98 -0.10 3.62
CA ASP A 82 -2.34 -0.36 2.23
C ASP A 82 -3.60 0.44 1.80
N LEU A 83 -3.90 0.42 0.52
CA LEU A 83 -5.08 1.11 -0.02
C LEU A 83 -6.40 0.46 0.42
N VAL A 84 -6.39 -0.83 0.74
CA VAL A 84 -7.55 -1.61 1.20
C VAL A 84 -8.04 -1.06 2.54
N ASN A 85 -7.13 -0.99 3.53
CA ASN A 85 -7.45 -0.45 4.85
C ASN A 85 -7.79 1.05 4.76
N LEU A 86 -7.02 1.84 4.00
CA LEU A 86 -7.30 3.25 3.82
C LEU A 86 -8.71 3.48 3.25
N THR A 87 -9.11 2.72 2.22
CA THR A 87 -10.45 2.85 1.62
C THR A 87 -11.54 2.43 2.61
N ALA A 88 -11.34 1.34 3.36
CA ALA A 88 -12.29 0.89 4.37
C ALA A 88 -12.46 1.94 5.49
N ASN A 89 -11.37 2.49 5.99
CA ASN A 89 -11.39 3.47 7.07
C ASN A 89 -12.06 4.77 6.63
N GLU A 90 -11.77 5.25 5.42
CA GLU A 90 -12.43 6.45 4.88
C GLU A 90 -13.94 6.22 4.66
N MET A 91 -14.34 5.01 4.29
CA MET A 91 -15.74 4.69 4.01
C MET A 91 -16.55 4.46 5.29
N PHE A 92 -16.02 3.68 6.23
CA PHE A 92 -16.80 3.19 7.38
C PHE A 92 -16.59 3.95 8.67
N ASP A 93 -15.59 4.84 8.73
CA ASP A 93 -15.23 5.57 9.95
C ASP A 93 -15.30 7.10 9.75
N ASN A 94 -16.42 7.58 9.16
CA ASN A 94 -16.72 9.00 8.93
C ASN A 94 -15.63 9.77 8.15
N GLY A 95 -14.96 9.11 7.21
CA GLY A 95 -14.02 9.74 6.28
C GLY A 95 -14.68 10.14 4.96
N ASP A 96 -13.86 10.30 3.93
CA ASP A 96 -14.30 10.66 2.57
C ASP A 96 -13.42 9.97 1.52
N VAL A 97 -13.92 8.87 0.95
CA VAL A 97 -13.22 8.08 -0.07
C VAL A 97 -12.83 8.90 -1.31
N THR A 98 -13.53 9.98 -1.60
CA THR A 98 -13.23 10.84 -2.77
C THR A 98 -11.93 11.61 -2.61
N ARG A 99 -11.42 11.74 -1.39
CA ARG A 99 -10.15 12.42 -1.06
C ARG A 99 -8.92 11.53 -1.25
N ILE A 100 -9.08 10.21 -1.32
CA ILE A 100 -7.96 9.25 -1.36
C ILE A 100 -7.04 9.55 -2.55
N ILE A 101 -7.56 9.52 -3.76
CA ILE A 101 -6.75 9.71 -4.97
C ILE A 101 -6.14 11.12 -5.07
N PRO A 102 -6.88 12.21 -4.79
CA PRO A 102 -6.27 13.54 -4.70
C PRO A 102 -5.11 13.61 -3.67
N ALA A 103 -5.25 12.97 -2.52
CA ALA A 103 -4.22 12.93 -1.50
C ALA A 103 -2.99 12.11 -1.95
N ILE A 104 -3.20 10.95 -2.58
CA ILE A 104 -2.13 10.15 -3.18
C ILE A 104 -1.37 10.95 -4.24
N ARG A 105 -2.05 11.70 -5.10
CA ARG A 105 -1.41 12.56 -6.11
C ARG A 105 -0.53 13.64 -5.48
N ARG A 106 -1.00 14.28 -4.39
CA ARG A 106 -0.20 15.27 -3.64
C ARG A 106 1.00 14.62 -2.95
N LEU A 107 0.82 13.44 -2.38
CA LEU A 107 1.90 12.66 -1.78
C LEU A 107 2.94 12.30 -2.85
N ALA A 108 2.51 11.74 -3.98
CA ALA A 108 3.37 11.35 -5.09
C ALA A 108 4.20 12.53 -5.65
N ALA A 109 3.61 13.73 -5.73
CA ALA A 109 4.31 14.93 -6.19
C ALA A 109 5.47 15.35 -5.27
N ARG A 110 5.48 14.93 -4.01
CA ARG A 110 6.51 15.23 -3.01
C ARG A 110 7.54 14.11 -2.85
N CYS A 111 7.24 12.90 -3.32
CA CYS A 111 8.10 11.74 -3.20
C CYS A 111 9.02 11.58 -4.39
N SER A 112 10.25 11.10 -4.17
CA SER A 112 11.08 10.53 -5.24
C SER A 112 10.61 9.14 -5.63
N TRP A 113 10.15 8.37 -4.62
CA TRP A 113 9.53 7.07 -4.78
C TRP A 113 8.26 6.97 -3.94
N LEU A 114 7.19 6.51 -4.54
CA LEU A 114 5.96 6.12 -3.86
C LEU A 114 5.62 4.68 -4.25
N VAL A 115 5.73 3.77 -3.29
CA VAL A 115 5.29 2.38 -3.43
C VAL A 115 3.96 2.26 -2.70
N MET A 116 2.91 1.83 -3.38
CA MET A 116 1.58 1.60 -2.81
C MET A 116 1.27 0.11 -2.83
N VAL A 117 0.75 -0.41 -1.75
CA VAL A 117 0.28 -1.80 -1.66
C VAL A 117 -1.24 -1.82 -1.69
N THR A 118 -1.79 -2.74 -2.47
CA THR A 118 -3.23 -3.04 -2.49
C THR A 118 -3.47 -4.54 -2.54
N ASN A 119 -4.74 -4.96 -2.59
CA ASN A 119 -5.12 -6.36 -2.64
C ASN A 119 -6.13 -6.60 -3.77
N ASP A 120 -6.14 -7.80 -4.32
CA ASP A 120 -7.23 -8.30 -5.15
C ASP A 120 -8.27 -8.99 -4.23
N LEU A 121 -9.43 -8.34 -4.06
CA LEU A 121 -10.56 -8.83 -3.27
C LEU A 121 -11.76 -9.19 -4.15
N PHE A 122 -11.58 -9.26 -5.46
CA PHE A 122 -12.68 -9.33 -6.42
C PHE A 122 -12.90 -10.74 -7.03
N SER A 123 -12.03 -11.70 -6.67
CA SER A 123 -11.92 -12.97 -7.39
C SER A 123 -12.54 -14.17 -6.64
N ASP A 124 -13.20 -13.96 -5.50
CA ASP A 124 -13.69 -15.06 -4.65
C ASP A 124 -15.07 -15.60 -5.03
N GLY A 125 -15.86 -14.84 -5.81
CA GLY A 125 -17.18 -15.26 -6.29
C GLY A 125 -18.28 -15.29 -5.23
N GLU A 126 -18.04 -14.68 -4.06
CA GLU A 126 -19.02 -14.62 -2.95
C GLU A 126 -20.09 -13.56 -3.19
N GLU A 127 -21.30 -13.80 -2.67
CA GLU A 127 -22.35 -12.79 -2.60
C GLU A 127 -22.19 -11.95 -1.34
N TYR A 128 -21.94 -10.66 -1.51
CA TYR A 128 -21.72 -9.75 -0.42
C TYR A 128 -22.95 -8.89 -0.10
N SER A 129 -23.04 -8.41 1.14
CA SER A 129 -24.03 -7.40 1.52
C SER A 129 -23.88 -6.12 0.70
N PRO A 130 -24.94 -5.30 0.54
CA PRO A 130 -24.88 -4.06 -0.24
C PRO A 130 -23.74 -3.12 0.19
N SER A 131 -23.47 -3.01 1.49
CA SER A 131 -22.38 -2.16 2.01
C SER A 131 -21.00 -2.67 1.63
N VAL A 132 -20.80 -3.99 1.60
CA VAL A 132 -19.54 -4.60 1.15
C VAL A 132 -19.39 -4.46 -0.35
N GLN A 133 -20.48 -4.61 -1.13
CA GLN A 133 -20.44 -4.36 -2.57
C GLN A 133 -20.06 -2.91 -2.89
N GLU A 134 -20.62 -1.94 -2.17
CA GLU A 134 -20.26 -0.53 -2.31
C GLU A 134 -18.78 -0.30 -2.00
N TYR A 135 -18.28 -0.89 -0.91
CA TYR A 135 -16.86 -0.83 -0.57
C TYR A 135 -15.98 -1.41 -1.69
N LEU A 136 -16.32 -2.59 -2.22
CA LEU A 136 -15.58 -3.20 -3.33
C LEU A 136 -15.58 -2.32 -4.58
N CYS A 137 -16.71 -1.67 -4.91
CA CYS A 137 -16.78 -0.70 -6.00
C CYS A 137 -15.86 0.50 -5.77
N CYS A 138 -15.84 1.06 -4.55
CA CYS A 138 -14.95 2.15 -4.18
C CYS A 138 -13.47 1.74 -4.28
N LEU A 139 -13.12 0.56 -3.73
CA LEU A 139 -11.77 0.04 -3.79
C LEU A 139 -11.32 -0.23 -5.24
N ALA A 140 -12.20 -0.78 -6.08
CA ALA A 140 -11.92 -0.99 -7.50
C ALA A 140 -11.63 0.33 -8.23
N ALA A 141 -12.37 1.40 -7.91
CA ALA A 141 -12.13 2.73 -8.45
C ALA A 141 -10.77 3.29 -7.99
N VAL A 142 -10.45 3.19 -6.70
CA VAL A 142 -9.15 3.61 -6.13
C VAL A 142 -8.01 2.83 -6.78
N ASN A 143 -8.12 1.50 -6.89
CA ASN A 143 -7.09 0.66 -7.50
C ASN A 143 -6.85 1.00 -8.97
N ARG A 144 -7.92 1.24 -9.74
CA ARG A 144 -7.81 1.63 -11.14
C ARG A 144 -7.08 2.96 -11.30
N GLU A 145 -7.47 4.00 -10.56
CA GLU A 145 -6.80 5.29 -10.63
C GLU A 145 -5.37 5.25 -10.12
N ALA A 146 -5.08 4.46 -9.08
CA ALA A 146 -3.73 4.22 -8.62
C ALA A 146 -2.88 3.52 -9.69
N ALA A 147 -3.43 2.53 -10.39
CA ALA A 147 -2.77 1.84 -11.49
C ALA A 147 -2.53 2.75 -12.71
N GLU A 148 -3.48 3.63 -13.02
CA GLU A 148 -3.34 4.61 -14.11
C GLU A 148 -2.18 5.57 -13.85
N MET A 149 -2.03 6.07 -12.63
CA MET A 149 -0.96 7.00 -12.25
C MET A 149 0.41 6.34 -12.00
N ALA A 150 0.44 5.03 -11.72
CA ALA A 150 1.67 4.31 -11.46
C ALA A 150 2.54 4.19 -12.72
N ASP A 151 3.86 4.35 -12.57
CA ASP A 151 4.84 4.05 -13.63
C ASP A 151 4.95 2.54 -13.86
N SER A 152 4.85 1.75 -12.76
CA SER A 152 4.84 0.29 -12.81
C SER A 152 3.73 -0.28 -11.92
N VAL A 153 3.06 -1.32 -12.42
CA VAL A 153 2.11 -2.14 -11.66
C VAL A 153 2.65 -3.55 -11.60
N ILE A 154 2.85 -4.04 -10.37
CA ILE A 154 3.46 -5.35 -10.10
C ILE A 154 2.44 -6.22 -9.39
N GLU A 155 2.09 -7.35 -9.98
CA GLU A 155 1.34 -8.39 -9.31
C GLU A 155 2.30 -9.39 -8.68
N VAL A 156 2.09 -9.72 -7.41
CA VAL A 156 2.88 -10.73 -6.71
C VAL A 156 2.08 -12.00 -6.58
N VAL A 157 2.58 -13.07 -7.20
CA VAL A 157 1.97 -14.40 -7.20
C VAL A 157 2.95 -15.39 -6.59
N TYR A 158 2.60 -15.98 -5.45
CA TYR A 158 3.51 -16.90 -4.72
C TYR A 158 4.92 -16.34 -4.51
N SER A 159 5.02 -15.10 -4.08
CA SER A 159 6.27 -14.32 -3.90
C SER A 159 7.03 -14.01 -5.19
N ILE A 160 6.49 -14.34 -6.36
CA ILE A 160 7.09 -14.02 -7.67
C ILE A 160 6.45 -12.72 -8.18
N PRO A 161 7.23 -11.64 -8.38
CA PRO A 161 6.71 -10.40 -8.95
C PRO A 161 6.54 -10.53 -10.47
N VAL A 162 5.41 -10.07 -10.97
CA VAL A 162 5.07 -10.03 -12.38
C VAL A 162 4.73 -8.60 -12.76
N ALA A 163 5.42 -8.01 -13.72
CA ALA A 163 5.09 -6.68 -14.24
C ALA A 163 3.84 -6.75 -15.10
N VAL A 164 2.75 -6.10 -14.64
CA VAL A 164 1.50 -5.94 -15.38
C VAL A 164 1.53 -4.66 -16.22
N LYS A 165 2.21 -3.62 -15.71
CA LYS A 165 2.46 -2.35 -16.40
C LYS A 165 3.88 -1.88 -16.11
N GLY A 166 4.54 -1.30 -17.09
CA GLY A 166 5.92 -0.83 -16.96
C GLY A 166 6.92 -1.96 -16.76
N ASP A 167 8.07 -1.62 -16.20
CA ASP A 167 9.15 -2.58 -15.95
C ASP A 167 9.16 -2.98 -14.45
N LEU A 168 9.73 -4.17 -14.18
CA LEU A 168 10.06 -4.56 -12.81
C LEU A 168 11.15 -3.63 -12.29
N PRO A 169 10.90 -2.85 -11.21
CA PRO A 169 11.97 -2.10 -10.57
C PRO A 169 13.07 -3.06 -10.11
N CYS A 170 14.33 -2.67 -10.32
CA CYS A 170 15.48 -3.50 -9.92
C CYS A 170 15.46 -3.72 -8.40
N VAL A 171 15.09 -4.90 -7.98
CA VAL A 171 15.35 -5.42 -6.65
C VAL A 171 16.63 -6.23 -6.80
N SER A 172 17.72 -5.88 -6.09
CA SER A 172 18.95 -6.67 -6.14
C SER A 172 18.60 -8.12 -5.84
N SER A 173 18.99 -8.99 -6.76
CA SER A 173 18.76 -10.43 -6.67
C SER A 173 19.65 -11.02 -5.59
N ASP A 174 19.21 -10.97 -4.32
CA ASP A 174 19.61 -11.99 -3.38
C ASP A 174 18.60 -13.12 -3.49
N PRO A 175 19.04 -14.31 -3.90
CA PRO A 175 18.17 -15.48 -3.88
C PRO A 175 17.76 -15.77 -2.43
N PHE A 176 16.51 -16.14 -2.23
CA PHE A 176 15.80 -16.56 -1.02
C PHE A 176 16.64 -17.17 0.08
#